data_50efb80f1dc0e7b4cb712e4a5bf40c93
#
_entry.id   50efb80f1dc0e7b4cb712e4a5bf40c93
#
_cell.length_a   1.000
_cell.length_b   1.000
_cell.length_c   1.000
_cell.angle_alpha   90.00
_cell.angle_beta   90.00
_cell.angle_gamma   90.00
#
_symmetry.space_group_name_H-M   'P 1'
#
loop_
_entity.id
_entity.type
_entity.pdbx_description
1 polymer ?
#
loop_
_entity_poly.entity_id
_entity_poly.type
_entity_poly.pdbx_seq_one_letter_code
_entity_poly.pdbx_strand_id
1 'polypeptide(L)'
;MSRLKIAFVASGGAARGLAHLGVLKACEELGIHPEIYVGTGTGALVGATYGQDIPLDVLLDAYRLPWRRRHAGPRMHVTTFLGMPSFRDLLDPSYLLSGAFSLEKLEKYAERTLPINDFSKLPQQVFITAVDIDSAQRVVFGPGYEEGVSISRAMAAAQCIPGVFRPFRIGDRYYVSGEVAKTLSADIAIAAGADVIIISNVYRPEKVDSGGVARSGPFGVIRQSMNILFSEKERRGVELYAKLHPNIVFLDVAPDVGQFGYANRFAARPLVLRGYRQGLRVLAEAKERGVFDRAPSLNLRMN
;
A
#
# COMPACT_ATOMS: atom_id res chain seq x y z
N MET A 1 -15.32 -13.33 -25.29
CA MET A 1 -15.01 -13.82 -23.94
C MET A 1 -14.46 -12.64 -23.16
N SER A 2 -15.07 -12.24 -22.05
CA SER A 2 -14.53 -11.17 -21.20
C SER A 2 -13.22 -11.68 -20.57
N ARG A 3 -12.21 -10.82 -20.51
CA ARG A 3 -10.93 -11.11 -19.88
C ARG A 3 -11.10 -11.14 -18.36
N LEU A 4 -10.42 -12.06 -17.68
CA LEU A 4 -10.39 -12.16 -16.22
C LEU A 4 -9.85 -10.86 -15.62
N LYS A 5 -10.61 -10.22 -14.73
CA LYS A 5 -10.18 -9.01 -14.03
C LYS A 5 -9.43 -9.36 -12.76
N ILE A 6 -8.15 -8.98 -12.73
CA ILE A 6 -7.26 -9.24 -11.60
C ILE A 6 -7.04 -7.95 -10.82
N ALA A 7 -7.26 -7.99 -9.52
CA ALA A 7 -6.94 -6.90 -8.61
C ALA A 7 -5.73 -7.21 -7.74
N PHE A 8 -4.95 -6.17 -7.43
CA PHE A 8 -3.88 -6.20 -6.44
C PHE A 8 -4.24 -5.26 -5.29
N VAL A 9 -4.38 -5.82 -4.10
CA VAL A 9 -4.73 -5.08 -2.89
C VAL A 9 -3.53 -5.06 -1.96
N ALA A 10 -2.96 -3.88 -1.72
CA ALA A 10 -1.73 -3.69 -0.96
C ALA A 10 -1.98 -2.97 0.36
N SER A 11 -1.46 -3.55 1.43
CA SER A 11 -1.44 -2.92 2.75
C SER A 11 -0.43 -1.77 2.82
N GLY A 12 -0.47 -0.97 3.90
CA GLY A 12 0.61 -0.04 4.21
C GLY A 12 1.85 -0.74 4.76
N GLY A 13 2.37 -0.23 5.89
CA GLY A 13 3.50 -0.85 6.59
C GLY A 13 4.83 -0.13 6.44
N ALA A 14 4.83 1.14 6.05
CA ALA A 14 6.01 1.99 5.86
C ALA A 14 7.09 1.28 5.00
N ALA A 15 8.36 1.19 5.42
CA ALA A 15 9.42 0.54 4.65
C ALA A 15 9.10 -0.93 4.27
N ARG A 16 8.32 -1.65 5.08
CA ARG A 16 7.92 -3.05 4.80
C ARG A 16 7.08 -3.16 3.53
N GLY A 17 6.32 -2.12 3.19
CA GLY A 17 5.52 -2.05 1.96
C GLY A 17 6.33 -2.13 0.66
N LEU A 18 7.65 -1.95 0.71
CA LEU A 18 8.51 -2.23 -0.45
C LEU A 18 8.46 -3.70 -0.90
N ALA A 19 8.04 -4.61 -0.03
CA ALA A 19 7.80 -6.00 -0.41
C ALA A 19 6.71 -6.15 -1.49
N HIS A 20 5.75 -5.21 -1.59
CA HIS A 20 4.73 -5.22 -2.64
C HIS A 20 5.33 -5.16 -4.04
N LEU A 21 6.43 -4.41 -4.24
CA LEU A 21 7.15 -4.39 -5.52
C LEU A 21 7.69 -5.78 -5.89
N GLY A 22 8.13 -6.54 -4.89
CA GLY A 22 8.56 -7.92 -5.11
C GLY A 22 7.43 -8.84 -5.52
N VAL A 23 6.24 -8.69 -4.90
CA VAL A 23 5.05 -9.47 -5.28
C VAL A 23 4.61 -9.10 -6.70
N LEU A 24 4.61 -7.81 -7.05
CA LEU A 24 4.31 -7.38 -8.43
C LEU A 24 5.33 -7.92 -9.44
N LYS A 25 6.62 -8.03 -9.06
CA LYS A 25 7.64 -8.66 -9.92
C LYS A 25 7.35 -10.14 -10.15
N ALA A 26 6.87 -10.84 -9.13
CA ALA A 26 6.43 -12.23 -9.29
C ALA A 26 5.19 -12.33 -10.21
N CYS A 27 4.25 -11.39 -10.10
CA CYS A 27 3.11 -11.32 -11.03
C CYS A 27 3.60 -11.18 -12.47
N GLU A 28 4.49 -10.21 -12.74
CA GLU A 28 5.03 -9.94 -14.09
C GLU A 28 5.72 -11.18 -14.68
N GLU A 29 6.59 -11.86 -13.91
CA GLU A 29 7.30 -13.06 -14.36
C GLU A 29 6.38 -14.26 -14.65
N LEU A 30 5.27 -14.35 -13.93
CA LEU A 30 4.25 -15.37 -14.16
C LEU A 30 3.24 -14.99 -15.25
N GLY A 31 3.37 -13.79 -15.87
CA GLY A 31 2.42 -13.28 -16.85
C GLY A 31 1.07 -12.90 -16.26
N ILE A 32 1.04 -12.56 -14.97
CA ILE A 32 -0.16 -12.11 -14.25
C ILE A 32 -0.14 -10.58 -14.24
N HIS A 33 -1.15 -9.95 -14.83
CA HIS A 33 -1.21 -8.49 -14.97
C HIS A 33 -2.43 -7.92 -14.25
N PRO A 34 -2.29 -7.42 -13.01
CA PRO A 34 -3.36 -6.74 -12.31
C PRO A 34 -3.79 -5.47 -13.05
N GLU A 35 -5.09 -5.33 -13.30
CA GLU A 35 -5.69 -4.15 -13.95
C GLU A 35 -6.31 -3.18 -12.92
N ILE A 36 -6.60 -3.69 -11.72
CA ILE A 36 -7.15 -2.95 -10.59
C ILE A 36 -6.11 -2.94 -9.48
N TYR A 37 -5.79 -1.77 -8.98
CA TYR A 37 -4.88 -1.62 -7.86
C TYR A 37 -5.55 -0.86 -6.70
N VAL A 38 -5.54 -1.42 -5.50
CA VAL A 38 -6.06 -0.77 -4.29
C VAL A 38 -4.94 -0.70 -3.26
N GLY A 39 -4.62 0.50 -2.79
CA GLY A 39 -3.52 0.69 -1.84
C GLY A 39 -3.83 1.65 -0.72
N THR A 40 -3.21 1.41 0.43
CA THR A 40 -3.16 2.34 1.56
C THR A 40 -1.73 2.47 2.07
N GLY A 41 -1.40 3.57 2.73
CA GLY A 41 -0.03 3.80 3.19
C GLY A 41 1.00 3.57 2.07
N THR A 42 2.02 2.75 2.31
CA THR A 42 3.05 2.45 1.29
C THR A 42 2.47 1.67 0.10
N GLY A 43 1.40 0.88 0.30
CA GLY A 43 0.66 0.28 -0.80
C GLY A 43 0.11 1.33 -1.76
N ALA A 44 -0.39 2.47 -1.25
CA ALA A 44 -0.81 3.59 -2.08
C ALA A 44 0.34 4.20 -2.90
N LEU A 45 1.53 4.34 -2.29
CA LEU A 45 2.73 4.80 -2.99
C LEU A 45 3.12 3.86 -4.14
N VAL A 46 3.16 2.56 -3.87
CA VAL A 46 3.47 1.54 -4.89
C VAL A 46 2.40 1.56 -5.99
N GLY A 47 1.11 1.64 -5.63
CA GLY A 47 0.02 1.70 -6.60
C GLY A 47 0.05 2.94 -7.49
N ALA A 48 0.31 4.11 -6.91
CA ALA A 48 0.45 5.35 -7.65
C ALA A 48 1.59 5.32 -8.67
N THR A 49 2.68 4.62 -8.37
CA THR A 49 3.82 4.47 -9.28
C THR A 49 3.62 3.32 -10.28
N TYR A 50 3.07 2.18 -9.84
CA TYR A 50 2.76 1.05 -10.70
C TYR A 50 1.71 1.40 -11.77
N GLY A 51 0.68 2.14 -11.38
CA GLY A 51 -0.38 2.60 -12.29
C GLY A 51 0.07 3.54 -13.41
N GLN A 52 1.33 4.00 -13.38
CA GLN A 52 1.93 4.85 -14.43
C GLN A 52 2.37 4.05 -15.68
N ASP A 53 2.22 2.74 -15.67
CA ASP A 53 2.77 1.84 -16.70
C ASP A 53 4.30 1.97 -16.88
N ILE A 54 4.99 2.32 -15.81
CA ILE A 54 6.45 2.35 -15.77
C ILE A 54 6.96 0.93 -15.57
N PRO A 55 7.93 0.46 -16.38
CA PRO A 55 8.52 -0.86 -16.20
C PRO A 55 8.98 -1.08 -14.74
N LEU A 56 8.59 -2.22 -14.17
CA LEU A 56 8.83 -2.49 -12.74
C LEU A 56 10.32 -2.46 -12.39
N ASP A 57 11.20 -2.85 -13.31
CA ASP A 57 12.65 -2.78 -13.10
C ASP A 57 13.13 -1.32 -12.94
N VAL A 58 12.50 -0.36 -13.62
CA VAL A 58 12.78 1.08 -13.44
C VAL A 58 12.32 1.54 -12.07
N LEU A 59 11.14 1.10 -11.60
CA LEU A 59 10.66 1.38 -10.25
C LEU A 59 11.58 0.76 -9.19
N LEU A 60 12.00 -0.48 -9.38
CA LEU A 60 12.94 -1.15 -8.48
C LEU A 60 14.27 -0.41 -8.38
N ASP A 61 14.76 0.15 -9.49
CA ASP A 61 15.99 0.96 -9.48
C ASP A 61 15.81 2.31 -8.79
N ALA A 62 14.64 2.94 -8.86
CA ALA A 62 14.33 4.17 -8.12
C ALA A 62 14.39 3.98 -6.59
N TYR A 63 14.07 2.77 -6.11
CA TYR A 63 14.17 2.40 -4.68
C TYR A 63 15.53 1.78 -4.30
N ARG A 64 16.43 1.54 -5.26
CA ARG A 64 17.78 1.04 -4.99
C ARG A 64 18.66 2.14 -4.41
N LEU A 65 19.54 1.71 -3.50
CA LEU A 65 20.47 2.56 -2.76
C LEU A 65 21.47 3.34 -3.66
N PRO A 66 21.96 4.50 -3.20
CA PRO A 66 22.59 5.56 -4.01
C PRO A 66 23.95 5.24 -4.64
N TRP A 67 24.49 4.06 -4.55
CA TRP A 67 25.86 3.76 -4.97
C TRP A 67 26.03 3.12 -6.36
N ARG A 68 24.96 2.87 -7.14
CA ARG A 68 25.06 2.54 -8.57
C ARG A 68 24.53 3.67 -9.44
N ARG A 69 25.48 4.43 -9.98
CA ARG A 69 25.30 5.63 -10.85
C ARG A 69 24.82 5.31 -12.27
N ARG A 70 23.83 4.49 -12.51
CA ARG A 70 23.49 4.13 -13.92
C ARG A 70 22.17 4.67 -14.47
N HIS A 71 21.28 5.24 -13.67
CA HIS A 71 20.05 5.84 -14.22
C HIS A 71 19.82 7.23 -13.61
N ALA A 72 19.57 8.22 -14.49
CA ALA A 72 19.34 9.62 -14.17
C ALA A 72 17.88 9.90 -13.76
N GLY A 73 17.17 8.93 -13.19
CA GLY A 73 15.79 9.12 -12.71
C GLY A 73 15.72 9.78 -11.34
N PRO A 74 14.56 10.39 -10.98
CA PRO A 74 14.35 10.98 -9.70
C PRO A 74 14.46 9.92 -8.58
N ARG A 75 15.27 10.20 -7.57
CA ARG A 75 15.52 9.29 -6.45
C ARG A 75 14.63 9.66 -5.28
N MET A 76 13.93 8.67 -4.73
CA MET A 76 13.16 8.85 -3.52
C MET A 76 14.07 8.69 -2.29
N HIS A 77 14.35 9.78 -1.61
CA HIS A 77 15.12 9.80 -0.36
C HIS A 77 14.17 9.77 0.85
N VAL A 78 14.61 9.23 1.98
CA VAL A 78 13.86 9.29 3.25
C VAL A 78 13.51 10.75 3.60
N THR A 79 14.37 11.71 3.27
CA THR A 79 14.12 13.14 3.45
C THR A 79 12.95 13.68 2.60
N THR A 80 12.51 12.96 1.57
CA THR A 80 11.31 13.29 0.78
C THR A 80 10.05 13.08 1.61
N PHE A 81 10.06 12.13 2.54
CA PHE A 81 8.96 11.86 3.46
C PHE A 81 8.98 12.76 4.71
N LEU A 82 10.12 13.37 5.03
CA LEU A 82 10.29 14.14 6.25
C LEU A 82 10.35 15.63 5.92
N GLY A 83 9.20 16.26 5.79
CA GLY A 83 9.09 17.71 5.84
C GLY A 83 9.42 18.20 7.25
N MET A 84 10.64 18.74 7.46
CA MET A 84 10.98 19.37 8.73
C MET A 84 10.08 20.59 8.95
N PRO A 85 9.61 20.79 10.19
CA PRO A 85 8.86 22.00 10.54
C PRO A 85 9.68 23.26 10.24
N SER A 86 9.02 24.30 9.75
CA SER A 86 9.64 25.62 9.65
C SER A 86 9.81 26.23 11.05
N PHE A 87 10.65 27.27 11.16
CA PHE A 87 10.81 27.96 12.45
C PHE A 87 9.47 28.54 12.96
N ARG A 88 8.59 28.96 12.07
CA ARG A 88 7.24 29.44 12.41
C ARG A 88 6.35 28.32 12.95
N ASP A 89 6.46 27.13 12.38
CA ASP A 89 5.72 25.93 12.82
C ASP A 89 6.13 25.51 14.23
N LEU A 90 7.41 25.68 14.60
CA LEU A 90 7.93 25.37 15.94
C LEU A 90 7.44 26.36 17.02
N LEU A 91 6.98 27.55 16.60
CA LEU A 91 6.40 28.54 17.51
C LEU A 91 4.90 28.32 17.77
N ASP A 92 4.26 27.44 17.00
CA ASP A 92 2.87 27.05 17.18
C ASP A 92 2.76 25.78 18.03
N PRO A 93 2.29 25.86 19.28
CA PRO A 93 2.14 24.69 20.14
C PRO A 93 1.23 23.63 19.54
N SER A 94 0.21 24.00 18.74
CA SER A 94 -0.70 23.08 18.08
C SER A 94 0.03 22.26 17.00
N TYR A 95 1.07 22.82 16.42
CA TYR A 95 1.91 22.13 15.44
C TYR A 95 2.60 20.89 16.04
N LEU A 96 3.24 21.06 17.19
CA LEU A 96 3.95 19.97 17.87
C LEU A 96 3.02 18.89 18.40
N LEU A 97 1.78 19.26 18.75
CA LEU A 97 0.76 18.33 19.26
C LEU A 97 0.10 17.50 18.15
N SER A 98 0.07 17.99 16.90
CA SER A 98 -0.61 17.31 15.80
C SER A 98 0.28 16.36 14.98
N GLY A 99 1.61 16.38 15.16
CA GLY A 99 2.57 15.54 14.45
C GLY A 99 3.86 16.30 14.15
N ALA A 100 5.00 15.59 14.15
CA ALA A 100 6.33 16.20 14.05
C ALA A 100 6.72 16.57 12.60
N PHE A 101 6.13 15.93 11.58
CA PHE A 101 6.55 16.06 10.19
C PHE A 101 5.39 16.38 9.25
N SER A 102 5.71 17.06 8.11
CA SER A 102 4.76 17.34 7.03
C SER A 102 5.03 16.47 5.81
N LEU A 103 3.98 16.11 5.07
CA LEU A 103 4.05 15.36 3.80
C LEU A 103 3.99 16.24 2.55
N GLU A 104 4.01 17.55 2.68
CA GLU A 104 4.01 18.48 1.54
C GLU A 104 5.22 18.28 0.61
N LYS A 105 6.38 17.88 1.16
CA LYS A 105 7.55 17.56 0.34
C LYS A 105 7.31 16.32 -0.51
N LEU A 106 6.61 15.33 0.03
CA LEU A 106 6.23 14.13 -0.71
C LEU A 106 5.23 14.47 -1.82
N GLU A 107 4.20 15.28 -1.51
CA GLU A 107 3.25 15.77 -2.50
C GLU A 107 3.96 16.44 -3.67
N LYS A 108 4.78 17.46 -3.38
CA LYS A 108 5.54 18.22 -4.40
C LYS A 108 6.52 17.36 -5.20
N TYR A 109 7.13 16.36 -4.54
CA TYR A 109 8.00 15.40 -5.22
C TYR A 109 7.19 14.56 -6.18
N ALA A 110 6.06 13.98 -5.73
CA ALA A 110 5.18 13.18 -6.56
C ALA A 110 4.59 13.98 -7.72
N GLU A 111 4.12 15.20 -7.46
CA GLU A 111 3.61 16.11 -8.48
C GLU A 111 4.62 16.36 -9.64
N ARG A 112 5.91 16.42 -9.31
CA ARG A 112 6.98 16.67 -10.30
C ARG A 112 7.47 15.39 -11.00
N THR A 113 7.28 14.24 -10.38
CA THR A 113 7.90 12.98 -10.84
C THR A 113 6.93 11.99 -11.43
N LEU A 114 5.64 12.06 -11.08
CA LEU A 114 4.62 11.23 -11.69
C LEU A 114 4.33 11.73 -13.13
N PRO A 115 4.46 10.86 -14.15
CA PRO A 115 4.08 11.22 -15.52
C PRO A 115 2.61 11.62 -15.64
N ILE A 116 1.73 10.94 -14.91
CA ILE A 116 0.29 11.17 -14.86
C ILE A 116 -0.11 11.45 -13.41
N ASN A 117 -0.71 12.62 -13.15
CA ASN A 117 -1.14 13.04 -11.81
C ASN A 117 -2.67 13.13 -11.70
N ASP A 118 -3.39 12.39 -12.54
CA ASP A 118 -4.84 12.37 -12.66
C ASP A 118 -5.30 10.92 -12.77
N PHE A 119 -6.17 10.45 -11.87
CA PHE A 119 -6.65 9.06 -11.84
C PHE A 119 -7.38 8.65 -13.12
N SER A 120 -8.12 9.57 -13.74
CA SER A 120 -8.90 9.28 -14.95
C SER A 120 -8.05 9.01 -16.19
N LYS A 121 -6.77 9.40 -16.15
CA LYS A 121 -5.80 9.23 -17.24
C LYS A 121 -4.87 8.05 -17.08
N LEU A 122 -4.94 7.36 -15.94
CA LEU A 122 -4.12 6.17 -15.72
C LEU A 122 -4.59 5.02 -16.60
N PRO A 123 -3.66 4.22 -17.16
CA PRO A 123 -4.00 3.03 -17.94
C PRO A 123 -4.63 1.92 -17.08
N GLN A 124 -4.43 1.95 -15.77
CA GLN A 124 -4.94 1.01 -14.81
C GLN A 124 -5.88 1.71 -13.82
N GLN A 125 -6.84 0.97 -13.26
CA GLN A 125 -7.70 1.48 -12.19
C GLN A 125 -6.93 1.48 -10.86
N VAL A 126 -6.54 2.65 -10.41
CA VAL A 126 -5.83 2.82 -9.13
C VAL A 126 -6.74 3.49 -8.12
N PHE A 127 -6.86 2.86 -6.95
CA PHE A 127 -7.61 3.38 -5.81
C PHE A 127 -6.67 3.57 -4.62
N ILE A 128 -6.73 4.74 -4.01
CA ILE A 128 -5.95 5.10 -2.83
C ILE A 128 -6.90 5.41 -1.70
N THR A 129 -6.64 4.89 -0.50
CA THR A 129 -7.50 5.13 0.65
C THR A 129 -6.83 5.98 1.72
N ALA A 130 -7.62 6.89 2.29
CA ALA A 130 -7.28 7.67 3.48
C ALA A 130 -8.49 7.73 4.43
N VAL A 131 -8.33 8.38 5.56
CA VAL A 131 -9.41 8.67 6.50
C VAL A 131 -9.50 10.16 6.70
N ASP A 132 -10.66 10.73 6.49
CA ASP A 132 -11.00 12.06 6.95
C ASP A 132 -11.16 11.99 8.47
N ILE A 133 -10.25 12.65 9.20
CA ILE A 133 -10.14 12.47 10.64
C ILE A 133 -11.27 13.17 11.40
N ASP A 134 -11.84 14.24 10.83
CA ASP A 134 -12.90 15.00 11.48
C ASP A 134 -14.26 14.30 11.35
N SER A 135 -14.54 13.73 10.17
CA SER A 135 -15.77 12.96 9.93
C SER A 135 -15.67 11.49 10.37
N ALA A 136 -14.46 11.00 10.70
CA ALA A 136 -14.17 9.60 10.98
C ALA A 136 -14.57 8.65 9.83
N GLN A 137 -14.56 9.13 8.58
CA GLN A 137 -14.96 8.36 7.41
C GLN A 137 -13.75 7.95 6.56
N ARG A 138 -13.76 6.70 6.09
CA ARG A 138 -12.83 6.28 5.05
C ARG A 138 -13.16 6.98 3.73
N VAL A 139 -12.16 7.58 3.12
CA VAL A 139 -12.25 8.21 1.81
C VAL A 139 -11.45 7.40 0.80
N VAL A 140 -12.01 7.23 -0.39
CA VAL A 140 -11.39 6.54 -1.52
C VAL A 140 -11.14 7.57 -2.62
N PHE A 141 -9.90 7.67 -3.06
CA PHE A 141 -9.50 8.46 -4.23
C PHE A 141 -9.31 7.51 -5.41
N GLY A 142 -9.94 7.82 -6.54
CA GLY A 142 -9.87 7.00 -7.74
C GLY A 142 -11.18 6.99 -8.53
N PRO A 143 -11.24 6.23 -9.64
CA PRO A 143 -12.40 6.21 -10.54
C PRO A 143 -13.71 5.87 -9.83
N GLY A 144 -14.73 6.70 -10.03
CA GLY A 144 -16.06 6.52 -9.40
C GLY A 144 -16.13 6.92 -7.92
N TYR A 145 -15.07 7.53 -7.36
CA TYR A 145 -15.01 8.06 -5.99
C TYR A 145 -14.54 9.53 -6.03
N GLU A 146 -13.62 9.94 -5.15
CA GLU A 146 -13.06 11.30 -5.14
C GLU A 146 -12.07 11.48 -6.30
N GLU A 147 -12.57 11.74 -7.52
CA GLU A 147 -11.77 11.86 -8.74
C GLU A 147 -11.08 13.23 -8.88
N GLY A 148 -11.60 14.27 -8.26
CA GLY A 148 -11.09 15.65 -8.35
C GLY A 148 -9.77 15.89 -7.61
N VAL A 149 -9.27 14.90 -6.87
CA VAL A 149 -8.02 14.98 -6.13
C VAL A 149 -6.90 14.36 -6.94
N SER A 150 -5.77 15.09 -7.07
CA SER A 150 -4.60 14.57 -7.78
C SER A 150 -3.98 13.36 -7.08
N ILE A 151 -3.33 12.47 -7.86
CA ILE A 151 -2.66 11.27 -7.34
C ILE A 151 -1.62 11.64 -6.28
N SER A 152 -0.84 12.70 -6.50
CA SER A 152 0.17 13.19 -5.55
C SER A 152 -0.41 13.58 -4.19
N ARG A 153 -1.59 14.21 -4.17
CA ARG A 153 -2.30 14.58 -2.93
C ARG A 153 -2.89 13.35 -2.24
N ALA A 154 -3.55 12.50 -2.98
CA ALA A 154 -4.10 11.24 -2.46
C ALA A 154 -3.00 10.36 -1.85
N MET A 155 -1.85 10.28 -2.51
CA MET A 155 -0.68 9.56 -2.05
C MET A 155 -0.12 10.15 -0.74
N ALA A 156 -0.03 11.48 -0.63
CA ALA A 156 0.41 12.14 0.60
C ALA A 156 -0.58 11.90 1.75
N ALA A 157 -1.89 12.03 1.50
CA ALA A 157 -2.93 11.74 2.49
C ALA A 157 -2.85 10.30 3.01
N ALA A 158 -2.66 9.33 2.10
CA ALA A 158 -2.55 7.91 2.46
C ALA A 158 -1.30 7.59 3.30
N GLN A 159 -0.20 8.36 3.15
CA GLN A 159 1.04 8.17 3.91
C GLN A 159 1.01 8.82 5.29
N CYS A 160 -0.03 9.57 5.63
CA CYS A 160 -0.11 10.35 6.86
C CYS A 160 -0.35 9.46 8.08
N ILE A 161 0.72 8.87 8.64
CA ILE A 161 0.67 8.04 9.85
C ILE A 161 0.37 8.94 11.05
N PRO A 162 -0.73 8.68 11.80
CA PRO A 162 -1.08 9.46 12.98
C PRO A 162 0.05 9.50 14.02
N GLY A 163 0.28 10.68 14.62
CA GLY A 163 1.32 10.90 15.61
C GLY A 163 2.74 11.07 15.05
N VAL A 164 2.98 10.66 13.80
CA VAL A 164 4.25 10.88 13.09
C VAL A 164 4.14 12.09 12.19
N PHE A 165 3.11 12.12 11.35
CA PHE A 165 2.83 13.21 10.44
C PHE A 165 1.61 14.01 10.89
N ARG A 166 1.63 15.29 10.59
CA ARG A 166 0.44 16.13 10.73
C ARG A 166 -0.64 15.65 9.76
N PRO A 167 -1.92 15.70 10.13
CA PRO A 167 -3.01 15.43 9.22
C PRO A 167 -2.85 16.22 7.92
N PHE A 168 -2.91 15.55 6.78
CA PHE A 168 -2.68 16.15 5.48
C PHE A 168 -3.93 16.86 4.99
N ARG A 169 -3.81 18.15 4.64
CA ARG A 169 -4.96 18.97 4.24
C ARG A 169 -5.22 18.89 2.73
N ILE A 170 -6.46 18.55 2.36
CA ILE A 170 -6.98 18.65 0.99
C ILE A 170 -8.29 19.45 1.03
N GLY A 171 -8.28 20.64 0.46
CA GLY A 171 -9.40 21.58 0.59
C GLY A 171 -9.60 21.97 2.06
N ASP A 172 -10.80 21.73 2.59
CA ASP A 172 -11.16 22.02 3.98
C ASP A 172 -11.13 20.79 4.88
N ARG A 173 -10.72 19.61 4.37
CA ARG A 173 -10.66 18.35 5.11
C ARG A 173 -9.24 17.97 5.50
N TYR A 174 -9.11 17.24 6.60
CA TYR A 174 -7.84 16.74 7.13
C TYR A 174 -7.80 15.23 7.10
N TYR A 175 -6.73 14.67 6.52
CA TYR A 175 -6.61 13.25 6.26
C TYR A 175 -5.45 12.61 7.02
N VAL A 176 -5.69 11.39 7.46
CA VAL A 176 -4.67 10.46 7.94
C VAL A 176 -4.71 9.17 7.11
N SER A 177 -3.71 8.31 7.30
CA SER A 177 -3.61 7.06 6.53
C SER A 177 -4.87 6.21 6.62
N GLY A 178 -5.27 5.64 5.50
CA GLY A 178 -6.40 4.71 5.41
C GLY A 178 -6.27 3.46 6.28
N GLU A 179 -5.05 3.15 6.75
CA GLU A 179 -4.78 2.04 7.68
C GLU A 179 -5.57 2.13 8.97
N VAL A 180 -5.89 3.35 9.43
CA VAL A 180 -6.69 3.59 10.62
C VAL A 180 -8.08 2.95 10.51
N ALA A 181 -8.72 3.08 9.35
CA ALA A 181 -10.03 2.48 9.10
C ALA A 181 -9.91 1.06 8.56
N LYS A 182 -9.11 0.85 7.51
CA LYS A 182 -8.99 -0.44 6.81
C LYS A 182 -7.69 -0.53 6.02
N THR A 183 -6.86 -1.49 6.37
CA THR A 183 -5.53 -1.68 5.77
C THR A 183 -5.63 -2.35 4.39
N LEU A 184 -6.51 -3.35 4.25
CA LEU A 184 -6.76 -4.09 3.01
C LEU A 184 -8.19 -3.82 2.54
N SER A 185 -8.34 -2.91 1.61
CA SER A 185 -9.66 -2.50 1.11
C SER A 185 -10.11 -3.37 -0.08
N ALA A 186 -10.25 -4.68 0.15
CA ALA A 186 -10.71 -5.65 -0.85
C ALA A 186 -12.13 -5.37 -1.36
N ASP A 187 -12.97 -4.73 -0.56
CA ASP A 187 -14.30 -4.27 -0.96
C ASP A 187 -14.28 -3.34 -2.18
N ILE A 188 -13.24 -2.51 -2.32
CA ILE A 188 -13.07 -1.63 -3.48
C ILE A 188 -12.76 -2.47 -4.72
N ALA A 189 -11.87 -3.46 -4.59
CA ALA A 189 -11.55 -4.37 -5.69
C ALA A 189 -12.78 -5.18 -6.13
N ILE A 190 -13.60 -5.63 -5.18
CA ILE A 190 -14.89 -6.31 -5.44
C ILE A 190 -15.83 -5.37 -6.19
N ALA A 191 -16.00 -4.13 -5.72
CA ALA A 191 -16.85 -3.14 -6.35
C ALA A 191 -16.37 -2.76 -7.77
N ALA A 192 -15.07 -2.79 -8.02
CA ALA A 192 -14.47 -2.60 -9.34
C ALA A 192 -14.62 -3.83 -10.27
N GLY A 193 -15.20 -4.92 -9.78
CA GLY A 193 -15.53 -6.12 -10.54
C GLY A 193 -14.38 -7.08 -10.71
N ALA A 194 -13.50 -7.21 -9.72
CA ALA A 194 -12.40 -8.18 -9.73
C ALA A 194 -12.91 -9.62 -9.62
N ASP A 195 -12.38 -10.51 -10.45
CA ASP A 195 -12.61 -11.96 -10.39
C ASP A 195 -11.57 -12.66 -9.49
N VAL A 196 -10.33 -12.14 -9.50
CA VAL A 196 -9.23 -12.61 -8.66
C VAL A 196 -8.63 -11.42 -7.91
N ILE A 197 -8.47 -11.56 -6.60
CA ILE A 197 -7.89 -10.53 -5.75
C ILE A 197 -6.60 -11.06 -5.11
N ILE A 198 -5.48 -10.52 -5.52
CA ILE A 198 -4.17 -10.77 -4.94
C ILE A 198 -3.99 -9.81 -3.76
N ILE A 199 -3.98 -10.34 -2.55
CA ILE A 199 -3.80 -9.57 -1.32
C ILE A 199 -2.33 -9.60 -0.93
N SER A 200 -1.68 -8.45 -0.98
CA SER A 200 -0.30 -8.30 -0.51
C SER A 200 -0.29 -7.64 0.88
N ASN A 201 -0.14 -8.46 1.91
CA ASN A 201 -0.22 -8.05 3.30
C ASN A 201 1.14 -8.14 4.00
N VAL A 202 1.70 -6.99 4.39
CA VAL A 202 2.97 -6.90 5.11
C VAL A 202 2.80 -6.69 6.62
N TYR A 203 1.56 -6.66 7.10
CA TYR A 203 1.27 -6.60 8.54
C TYR A 203 1.26 -8.00 9.13
N ARG A 204 2.35 -8.32 9.81
CA ARG A 204 2.47 -9.53 10.63
C ARG A 204 2.97 -9.10 12.01
N PRO A 205 2.30 -9.52 13.09
CA PRO A 205 2.82 -9.31 14.44
C PRO A 205 4.20 -9.94 14.58
N GLU A 206 5.12 -9.22 15.18
CA GLU A 206 6.46 -9.74 15.44
C GLU A 206 6.36 -10.84 16.51
N LYS A 207 6.92 -12.01 16.22
CA LYS A 207 7.15 -13.03 17.23
C LYS A 207 8.54 -12.78 17.81
N VAL A 208 8.58 -12.40 19.06
CA VAL A 208 9.82 -12.13 19.80
C VAL A 208 9.86 -12.98 21.07
N ASP A 209 11.06 -13.17 21.61
CA ASP A 209 11.25 -13.89 22.86
C ASP A 209 10.47 -13.24 24.01
N SER A 210 10.14 -14.03 25.02
CA SER A 210 9.38 -13.61 26.18
C SER A 210 9.93 -12.34 26.80
N GLY A 211 9.08 -11.32 26.94
CA GLY A 211 9.43 -10.01 27.49
C GLY A 211 10.15 -9.08 26.52
N GLY A 212 10.46 -9.49 25.28
CA GLY A 212 11.17 -8.66 24.31
C GLY A 212 10.41 -7.38 23.97
N VAL A 213 9.10 -7.47 23.75
CA VAL A 213 8.24 -6.30 23.49
C VAL A 213 8.13 -5.40 24.73
N ALA A 214 7.92 -5.98 25.91
CA ALA A 214 7.81 -5.22 27.16
C ALA A 214 9.09 -4.39 27.42
N ARG A 215 10.26 -4.94 27.11
CA ARG A 215 11.55 -4.25 27.24
C ARG A 215 11.80 -3.18 26.18
N SER A 216 11.00 -3.13 25.11
CA SER A 216 11.15 -2.11 24.06
C SER A 216 10.52 -0.75 24.40
N GLY A 217 10.00 -0.60 25.61
CA GLY A 217 9.37 0.62 26.10
C GLY A 217 7.98 0.90 25.54
N PRO A 218 7.32 2.00 25.95
CA PRO A 218 5.92 2.28 25.62
C PRO A 218 5.65 2.31 24.11
N PHE A 219 6.52 2.94 23.33
CA PHE A 219 6.36 3.01 21.89
C PHE A 219 6.45 1.64 21.21
N GLY A 220 7.31 0.75 21.72
CA GLY A 220 7.42 -0.62 21.23
C GLY A 220 6.15 -1.43 21.51
N VAL A 221 5.60 -1.27 22.71
CA VAL A 221 4.33 -1.93 23.11
C VAL A 221 3.18 -1.41 22.25
N ILE A 222 3.01 -0.08 22.10
CA ILE A 222 1.96 0.51 21.25
C ILE A 222 2.08 0.01 19.81
N ARG A 223 3.30 0.05 19.23
CA ARG A 223 3.55 -0.44 17.88
C ARG A 223 3.13 -1.90 17.70
N GLN A 224 3.52 -2.77 18.62
CA GLN A 224 3.17 -4.19 18.53
C GLN A 224 1.66 -4.41 18.70
N SER A 225 1.03 -3.68 19.63
CA SER A 225 -0.43 -3.73 19.81
C SER A 225 -1.18 -3.32 18.54
N MET A 226 -0.74 -2.24 17.88
CA MET A 226 -1.30 -1.80 16.60
C MET A 226 -1.08 -2.83 15.49
N ASN A 227 0.11 -3.45 15.40
CA ASN A 227 0.37 -4.51 14.43
C ASN A 227 -0.56 -5.72 14.65
N ILE A 228 -0.80 -6.11 15.90
CA ILE A 228 -1.74 -7.20 16.24
C ILE A 228 -3.15 -6.80 15.83
N LEU A 229 -3.60 -5.59 16.19
CA LEU A 229 -4.93 -5.08 15.86
C LEU A 229 -5.17 -5.08 14.34
N PHE A 230 -4.24 -4.52 13.57
CA PHE A 230 -4.36 -4.46 12.12
C PHE A 230 -4.34 -5.85 11.50
N SER A 231 -3.41 -6.71 11.92
CA SER A 231 -3.32 -8.08 11.39
C SER A 231 -4.60 -8.88 11.64
N GLU A 232 -5.15 -8.81 12.85
CA GLU A 232 -6.36 -9.55 13.21
C GLU A 232 -7.61 -9.00 12.51
N LYS A 233 -7.74 -7.67 12.43
CA LYS A 233 -8.84 -7.02 11.70
C LYS A 233 -8.86 -7.44 10.23
N GLU A 234 -7.68 -7.41 9.58
CA GLU A 234 -7.59 -7.74 8.16
C GLU A 234 -7.81 -9.24 7.89
N ARG A 235 -7.28 -10.11 8.74
CA ARG A 235 -7.51 -11.55 8.63
C ARG A 235 -9.01 -11.87 8.64
N ARG A 236 -9.74 -11.30 9.62
CA ARG A 236 -11.20 -11.48 9.70
C ARG A 236 -11.93 -10.87 8.51
N GLY A 237 -11.48 -9.71 8.05
CA GLY A 237 -12.06 -9.04 6.89
C GLY A 237 -11.94 -9.87 5.61
N VAL A 238 -10.77 -10.42 5.34
CA VAL A 238 -10.53 -11.27 4.16
C VAL A 238 -11.34 -12.56 4.24
N GLU A 239 -11.36 -13.23 5.41
CA GLU A 239 -12.17 -14.44 5.62
C GLU A 239 -13.68 -14.18 5.40
N LEU A 240 -14.17 -13.02 5.86
CA LEU A 240 -15.57 -12.62 5.65
C LEU A 240 -15.88 -12.41 4.16
N TYR A 241 -15.02 -11.66 3.44
CA TYR A 241 -15.22 -11.43 2.02
C TYR A 241 -15.16 -12.71 1.20
N ALA A 242 -14.24 -13.63 1.52
CA ALA A 242 -14.16 -14.92 0.86
C ALA A 242 -15.45 -15.75 1.03
N LYS A 243 -16.10 -15.65 2.20
CA LYS A 243 -17.39 -16.29 2.45
C LYS A 243 -18.57 -15.63 1.74
N LEU A 244 -18.57 -14.28 1.68
CA LEU A 244 -19.65 -13.52 1.06
C LEU A 244 -19.58 -13.51 -0.48
N HIS A 245 -18.39 -13.72 -1.05
CA HIS A 245 -18.14 -13.68 -2.49
C HIS A 245 -17.46 -14.98 -2.97
N PRO A 246 -18.16 -16.12 -2.95
CA PRO A 246 -17.59 -17.43 -3.29
C PRO A 246 -17.11 -17.53 -4.76
N ASN A 247 -17.58 -16.62 -5.61
CA ASN A 247 -17.19 -16.56 -7.03
C ASN A 247 -15.86 -15.81 -7.24
N ILE A 248 -15.35 -15.11 -6.23
CA ILE A 248 -14.10 -14.35 -6.29
C ILE A 248 -12.99 -15.16 -5.63
N VAL A 249 -11.85 -15.28 -6.30
CA VAL A 249 -10.68 -15.95 -5.73
C VAL A 249 -9.82 -14.95 -4.96
N PHE A 250 -9.58 -15.22 -3.68
CA PHE A 250 -8.68 -14.44 -2.83
C PHE A 250 -7.36 -15.18 -2.66
N LEU A 251 -6.25 -14.56 -3.04
CA LEU A 251 -4.89 -15.08 -2.90
C LEU A 251 -4.13 -14.24 -1.88
N ASP A 252 -3.93 -14.75 -0.69
CA ASP A 252 -3.18 -14.07 0.38
C ASP A 252 -1.67 -14.28 0.20
N VAL A 253 -0.99 -13.25 -0.27
CA VAL A 253 0.46 -13.17 -0.37
C VAL A 253 0.98 -12.36 0.81
N ALA A 254 1.40 -13.06 1.84
CA ALA A 254 1.90 -12.45 3.07
C ALA A 254 3.40 -12.73 3.24
N PRO A 255 4.28 -11.84 2.71
CA PRO A 255 5.71 -12.03 2.83
C PRO A 255 6.16 -11.89 4.29
N ASP A 256 7.08 -12.77 4.70
CA ASP A 256 7.77 -12.60 5.97
C ASP A 256 8.77 -11.46 5.87
N VAL A 257 8.33 -10.28 6.25
CA VAL A 257 9.15 -9.05 6.18
C VAL A 257 10.08 -8.87 7.38
N GLY A 258 10.02 -9.78 8.37
CA GLY A 258 10.89 -9.80 9.54
C GLY A 258 10.82 -8.53 10.38
N GLN A 259 11.84 -8.33 11.21
CA GLN A 259 11.96 -7.18 12.12
C GLN A 259 12.61 -5.94 11.45
N PHE A 260 12.24 -5.63 10.21
CA PHE A 260 12.73 -4.39 9.61
C PHE A 260 12.03 -3.19 10.24
N GLY A 261 12.82 -2.29 10.81
CA GLY A 261 12.32 -1.01 11.34
C GLY A 261 11.65 -0.19 10.22
N TYR A 262 10.62 0.57 10.57
CA TYR A 262 9.84 1.35 9.62
C TYR A 262 10.66 2.34 8.77
N ALA A 263 11.82 2.78 9.26
CA ALA A 263 12.71 3.74 8.58
C ALA A 263 14.02 3.12 8.06
N ASN A 264 14.14 1.78 8.01
CA ASN A 264 15.39 1.15 7.61
C ASN A 264 15.58 1.22 6.09
N ARG A 265 16.30 2.23 5.63
CA ARG A 265 16.63 2.45 4.20
C ARG A 265 17.46 1.33 3.55
N PHE A 266 18.16 0.53 4.34
CA PHE A 266 18.96 -0.60 3.84
C PHE A 266 18.13 -1.87 3.62
N ALA A 267 16.89 -1.86 4.08
CA ALA A 267 15.98 -3.00 3.98
C ALA A 267 15.31 -3.13 2.60
N ALA A 268 15.43 -2.16 1.70
CA ALA A 268 14.69 -2.15 0.44
C ALA A 268 14.91 -3.42 -0.38
N ARG A 269 16.16 -3.80 -0.67
CA ARG A 269 16.47 -5.00 -1.45
C ARG A 269 16.03 -6.30 -0.76
N PRO A 270 16.33 -6.54 0.52
CA PRO A 270 15.81 -7.70 1.25
C PRO A 270 14.28 -7.78 1.26
N LEU A 271 13.59 -6.67 1.46
CA LEU A 271 12.12 -6.63 1.49
C LEU A 271 11.51 -6.98 0.14
N VAL A 272 12.01 -6.38 -0.94
CA VAL A 272 11.58 -6.72 -2.31
C VAL A 272 11.83 -8.20 -2.60
N LEU A 273 13.00 -8.74 -2.24
CA LEU A 273 13.32 -10.16 -2.47
C LEU A 273 12.40 -11.10 -1.69
N ARG A 274 12.03 -10.75 -0.45
CA ARG A 274 11.07 -11.53 0.34
C ARG A 274 9.68 -11.49 -0.27
N GLY A 275 9.22 -10.30 -0.72
CA GLY A 275 7.98 -10.16 -1.45
C GLY A 275 7.95 -11.02 -2.71
N TYR A 276 9.02 -10.98 -3.50
CA TYR A 276 9.18 -11.74 -4.72
C TYR A 276 9.12 -13.26 -4.48
N ARG A 277 9.91 -13.78 -3.53
CA ARG A 277 9.93 -15.21 -3.23
C ARG A 277 8.56 -15.73 -2.75
N GLN A 278 7.90 -14.96 -1.89
CA GLN A 278 6.57 -15.34 -1.41
C GLN A 278 5.52 -15.22 -2.52
N GLY A 279 5.60 -14.17 -3.35
CA GLY A 279 4.75 -13.98 -4.52
C GLY A 279 4.88 -15.17 -5.49
N LEU A 280 6.10 -15.52 -5.87
CA LEU A 280 6.33 -16.67 -6.75
C LEU A 280 5.71 -17.95 -6.19
N ARG A 281 5.92 -18.24 -4.90
CA ARG A 281 5.39 -19.47 -4.29
C ARG A 281 3.87 -19.54 -4.37
N VAL A 282 3.18 -18.47 -3.94
CA VAL A 282 1.71 -18.47 -3.86
C VAL A 282 1.07 -18.37 -5.25
N LEU A 283 1.62 -17.51 -6.11
CA LEU A 283 1.02 -17.24 -7.43
C LEU A 283 1.32 -18.36 -8.44
N ALA A 284 2.50 -19.00 -8.37
CA ALA A 284 2.79 -20.17 -9.21
C ALA A 284 1.86 -21.35 -8.85
N GLU A 285 1.69 -21.62 -7.56
CA GLU A 285 0.74 -22.64 -7.10
C GLU A 285 -0.70 -22.35 -7.54
N ALA A 286 -1.13 -21.07 -7.48
CA ALA A 286 -2.44 -20.67 -7.96
C ALA A 286 -2.56 -20.82 -9.49
N LYS A 287 -1.50 -20.53 -10.23
CA LYS A 287 -1.44 -20.70 -11.70
C LYS A 287 -1.51 -22.17 -12.09
N GLU A 288 -0.77 -23.04 -11.42
CA GLU A 288 -0.83 -24.50 -11.63
C GLU A 288 -2.24 -25.06 -11.37
N ARG A 289 -2.99 -24.48 -10.44
CA ARG A 289 -4.41 -24.83 -10.19
C ARG A 289 -5.38 -24.21 -11.18
N GLY A 290 -4.91 -23.49 -12.22
CA GLY A 290 -5.73 -22.88 -13.26
C GLY A 290 -6.56 -21.68 -12.77
N VAL A 291 -6.15 -20.99 -11.70
CA VAL A 291 -6.90 -19.83 -11.16
C VAL A 291 -6.98 -18.70 -12.18
N PHE A 292 -5.92 -18.50 -12.97
CA PHE A 292 -5.81 -17.42 -13.93
C PHE A 292 -6.28 -17.80 -15.34
N ASP A 293 -6.63 -19.09 -15.58
CA ASP A 293 -7.12 -19.61 -16.86
C ASP A 293 -8.65 -19.68 -16.90
N ARG A 294 -9.33 -19.36 -15.80
CA ARG A 294 -10.79 -19.42 -15.70
C ARG A 294 -11.42 -18.35 -16.58
N ALA A 295 -12.42 -18.74 -17.37
CA ALA A 295 -13.30 -17.78 -17.98
C ALA A 295 -14.04 -16.98 -16.90
N PRO A 296 -14.18 -15.63 -17.04
CA PRO A 296 -14.91 -14.84 -16.04
C PRO A 296 -16.31 -15.41 -15.88
N SER A 297 -16.69 -15.64 -14.64
CA SER A 297 -18.04 -15.99 -14.18
C SER A 297 -18.86 -16.91 -15.09
N LEU A 298 -18.49 -18.16 -15.21
CA LEU A 298 -19.49 -19.22 -15.44
C LEU A 298 -19.92 -19.72 -14.07
N ASN A 299 -21.17 -19.37 -13.72
CA ASN A 299 -21.90 -19.91 -12.58
C ASN A 299 -21.61 -21.39 -12.37
N LEU A 300 -20.68 -21.73 -11.53
CA LEU A 300 -20.66 -23.03 -10.90
C LEU A 300 -21.70 -23.02 -9.77
N ARG A 301 -22.98 -23.09 -10.14
CA ARG A 301 -23.96 -23.72 -9.28
C ARG A 301 -23.49 -25.16 -9.18
N MET A 302 -22.73 -25.44 -8.15
CA MET A 302 -22.59 -26.83 -7.69
C MET A 302 -23.92 -27.20 -7.04
N ASN A 303 -24.63 -28.08 -7.69
CA ASN A 303 -25.71 -28.86 -7.12
C ASN A 303 -25.18 -29.72 -5.97
#